data_b74b5304f711ad310249bb7683a19d9a
#
_entry.id   b74b5304f711ad310249bb7683a19d9a
#
_cell.length_a   1.000
_cell.length_b   1.000
_cell.length_c   1.000
_cell.angle_alpha   90.00
_cell.angle_beta   90.00
_cell.angle_gamma   90.00
#
_symmetry.space_group_name_H-M   'P 1'
#
loop_
_entity.id
_entity.type
_entity.pdbx_description
1 polymer ?
#
loop_
_entity_poly.entity_id
_entity_poly.type
_entity_poly.pdbx_seq_one_letter_code
_entity_poly.pdbx_strand_id
1 'polypeptide(L)'
;MRFLEKLNNTDIELTALTIWMARKTFALNRVEFYEALGGMIRDGTPSLRALEFLCEIETDFGEKKGTSGMYFLAKECIDSIKASGMLSGALLTWVPPEEATLIRNGEERGNIADALFQVARTVKARREMTSSLIAVCLYPLLLLSLCVVNMY
;
A
#
# COMPACT_ATOMS: atom_id res chain seq x y z
N MET A 1 20.52 -34.68 -0.68
CA MET A 1 19.47 -34.07 0.17
C MET A 1 19.80 -32.66 0.67
N ARG A 2 20.97 -32.36 1.20
CA ARG A 2 21.37 -31.01 1.67
C ARG A 2 21.34 -29.89 0.60
N PHE A 3 21.49 -30.21 -0.67
CA PHE A 3 21.51 -29.20 -1.75
C PHE A 3 20.12 -28.71 -2.11
N LEU A 4 19.11 -29.58 -2.11
CA LEU A 4 17.74 -29.26 -2.37
C LEU A 4 17.09 -28.45 -1.22
N GLU A 5 17.48 -28.74 0.01
CA GLU A 5 17.06 -28.03 1.21
C GLU A 5 17.61 -26.59 1.24
N LYS A 6 18.83 -26.40 0.73
CA LYS A 6 19.48 -25.09 0.62
C LYS A 6 18.86 -24.23 -0.49
N LEU A 7 18.44 -24.84 -1.61
CA LEU A 7 17.71 -24.15 -2.68
C LEU A 7 16.32 -23.70 -2.22
N ASN A 8 15.61 -24.57 -1.50
CA ASN A 8 14.28 -24.24 -0.96
C ASN A 8 14.32 -23.08 0.07
N ASN A 9 15.35 -23.05 0.92
CA ASN A 9 15.54 -21.95 1.88
C ASN A 9 15.91 -20.63 1.20
N THR A 10 16.75 -20.66 0.14
CA THR A 10 17.13 -19.46 -0.60
C THR A 10 15.92 -18.85 -1.36
N ASP A 11 15.06 -19.70 -1.91
CA ASP A 11 13.85 -19.27 -2.59
C ASP A 11 12.83 -18.67 -1.60
N ILE A 12 12.72 -19.23 -0.39
CA ILE A 12 11.87 -18.70 0.67
C ILE A 12 12.39 -17.36 1.17
N GLU A 13 13.69 -17.20 1.37
CA GLU A 13 14.30 -15.93 1.79
C GLU A 13 14.17 -14.85 0.71
N LEU A 14 14.38 -15.19 -0.56
CA LEU A 14 14.17 -14.27 -1.70
C LEU A 14 12.71 -13.87 -1.81
N THR A 15 11.77 -14.79 -1.61
CA THR A 15 10.34 -14.51 -1.62
C THR A 15 9.94 -13.61 -0.44
N ALA A 16 10.47 -13.87 0.76
CA ALA A 16 10.23 -13.04 1.93
C ALA A 16 10.79 -11.61 1.76
N LEU A 17 11.97 -11.46 1.17
CA LEU A 17 12.59 -10.18 0.86
C LEU A 17 11.80 -9.40 -0.18
N THR A 18 11.32 -10.08 -1.23
CA THR A 18 10.50 -9.45 -2.27
C THR A 18 9.16 -8.98 -1.71
N ILE A 19 8.50 -9.76 -0.87
CA ILE A 19 7.26 -9.36 -0.19
C ILE A 19 7.51 -8.19 0.77
N TRP A 20 8.60 -8.21 1.52
CA TRP A 20 8.96 -7.10 2.42
C TRP A 20 9.22 -5.80 1.63
N MET A 21 9.96 -5.86 0.52
CA MET A 21 10.17 -4.70 -0.36
C MET A 21 8.88 -4.25 -1.02
N ALA A 22 8.03 -5.18 -1.45
CA ALA A 22 6.72 -4.89 -2.01
C ALA A 22 5.82 -4.13 -1.00
N ARG A 23 5.82 -4.53 0.28
CA ARG A 23 5.11 -3.81 1.35
C ARG A 23 5.65 -2.40 1.58
N LYS A 24 6.96 -2.21 1.54
CA LYS A 24 7.58 -0.88 1.66
C LYS A 24 7.22 0.03 0.50
N THR A 25 7.27 -0.49 -0.73
CA THR A 25 6.88 0.23 -1.94
C THR A 25 5.39 0.58 -1.92
N PHE A 26 4.54 -0.38 -1.52
CA PHE A 26 3.11 -0.14 -1.37
C PHE A 26 2.80 0.96 -0.35
N ALA A 27 3.50 0.99 0.79
CA ALA A 27 3.30 2.02 1.80
C ALA A 27 3.49 3.44 1.26
N LEU A 28 4.30 3.62 0.21
CA LEU A 28 4.49 4.90 -0.47
C LEU A 28 3.35 5.22 -1.45
N ASN A 29 2.81 4.22 -2.13
CA ASN A 29 1.83 4.37 -3.22
C ASN A 29 0.41 3.98 -2.82
N ARG A 30 0.17 3.68 -1.53
CA ARG A 30 -1.15 3.20 -1.05
C ARG A 30 -2.30 4.17 -1.32
N VAL A 31 -2.02 5.47 -1.38
CA VAL A 31 -3.04 6.49 -1.69
C VAL A 31 -3.56 6.32 -3.11
N GLU A 32 -2.65 6.12 -4.07
CA GLU A 32 -3.00 5.85 -5.47
C GLU A 32 -3.87 4.61 -5.61
N PHE A 33 -3.54 3.55 -4.86
CA PHE A 33 -4.35 2.33 -4.82
C PHE A 33 -5.79 2.61 -4.35
N TYR A 34 -5.94 3.36 -3.24
CA TYR A 34 -7.26 3.69 -2.71
C TYR A 34 -8.07 4.57 -3.66
N GLU A 35 -7.43 5.55 -4.30
CA GLU A 35 -8.10 6.44 -5.24
C GLU A 35 -8.49 5.72 -6.53
N ALA A 36 -7.61 4.90 -7.08
CA ALA A 36 -7.89 4.12 -8.29
C ALA A 36 -9.01 3.10 -8.05
N LEU A 37 -8.91 2.30 -6.97
CA LEU A 37 -9.94 1.32 -6.63
C LEU A 37 -11.28 2.00 -6.29
N GLY A 38 -11.25 3.06 -5.47
CA GLY A 38 -12.43 3.84 -5.10
C GLY A 38 -13.11 4.48 -6.30
N GLY A 39 -12.34 5.00 -7.26
CA GLY A 39 -12.86 5.57 -8.51
C GLY A 39 -13.62 4.53 -9.33
N MET A 40 -12.99 3.39 -9.61
CA MET A 40 -13.62 2.32 -10.39
C MET A 40 -14.91 1.79 -9.73
N ILE A 41 -14.92 1.62 -8.40
CA ILE A 41 -16.11 1.17 -7.68
C ILE A 41 -17.20 2.24 -7.71
N ARG A 42 -16.85 3.51 -7.58
CA ARG A 42 -17.80 4.63 -7.69
C ARG A 42 -18.45 4.70 -9.08
N ASP A 43 -17.71 4.37 -10.13
CA ASP A 43 -18.20 4.31 -11.51
C ASP A 43 -19.04 3.05 -11.78
N GLY A 44 -19.31 2.25 -10.75
CA GLY A 44 -20.18 1.08 -10.81
C GLY A 44 -19.46 -0.24 -11.12
N THR A 45 -18.14 -0.25 -11.17
CA THR A 45 -17.38 -1.48 -11.36
C THR A 45 -17.38 -2.32 -10.07
N PRO A 46 -17.74 -3.62 -10.11
CA PRO A 46 -17.62 -4.50 -8.95
C PRO A 46 -16.20 -4.55 -8.42
N SER A 47 -16.03 -4.59 -7.09
CA SER A 47 -14.71 -4.56 -6.42
C SER A 47 -13.76 -5.63 -6.94
N LEU A 48 -14.27 -6.84 -7.21
CA LEU A 48 -13.48 -7.93 -7.77
C LEU A 48 -12.92 -7.56 -9.15
N ARG A 49 -13.77 -7.03 -10.04
CA ARG A 49 -13.36 -6.65 -11.40
C ARG A 49 -12.41 -5.46 -11.41
N ALA A 50 -12.63 -4.51 -10.52
CA ALA A 50 -11.72 -3.36 -10.35
C ALA A 50 -10.31 -3.81 -9.92
N LEU A 51 -10.21 -4.79 -9.02
CA LEU A 51 -8.93 -5.36 -8.60
C LEU A 51 -8.25 -6.18 -9.71
N GLU A 52 -9.00 -6.96 -10.48
CA GLU A 52 -8.48 -7.67 -11.66
C GLU A 52 -7.89 -6.68 -12.65
N PHE A 53 -8.59 -5.59 -12.93
CA PHE A 53 -8.12 -4.53 -13.82
C PHE A 53 -6.85 -3.83 -13.31
N LEU A 54 -6.75 -3.59 -12.00
CA LEU A 54 -5.51 -3.08 -11.39
C LEU A 54 -4.34 -4.06 -11.58
N CYS A 55 -4.56 -5.35 -11.46
CA CYS A 55 -3.54 -6.36 -11.74
C CYS A 55 -3.11 -6.35 -13.21
N GLU A 56 -4.05 -6.19 -14.15
CA GLU A 56 -3.78 -6.10 -15.59
C GLU A 56 -2.91 -4.86 -15.90
N ILE A 57 -3.24 -3.69 -15.33
CA ILE A 57 -2.45 -2.46 -15.50
C ILE A 57 -1.03 -2.65 -14.94
N GLU A 58 -0.89 -3.21 -13.75
CA GLU A 58 0.42 -3.40 -13.10
C GLU A 58 1.33 -4.40 -13.84
N THR A 59 0.73 -5.32 -14.59
CA THR A 59 1.46 -6.28 -15.43
C THR A 59 1.61 -5.81 -16.88
N ASP A 60 1.18 -4.60 -17.21
CA ASP A 60 1.16 -4.07 -18.57
C ASP A 60 0.40 -5.04 -19.51
N PHE A 61 -0.82 -5.42 -19.07
CA PHE A 61 -1.68 -6.41 -19.73
C PHE A 61 -1.01 -7.79 -19.96
N GLY A 62 -0.13 -8.18 -19.02
CA GLY A 62 0.55 -9.49 -19.05
C GLY A 62 1.92 -9.50 -19.72
N GLU A 63 2.43 -8.35 -20.19
CA GLU A 63 3.76 -8.24 -20.78
C GLU A 63 4.87 -8.24 -19.73
N LYS A 64 4.59 -7.75 -18.52
CA LYS A 64 5.55 -7.68 -17.41
C LYS A 64 5.15 -8.59 -16.27
N LYS A 65 6.14 -9.12 -15.54
CA LYS A 65 5.87 -9.81 -14.29
C LYS A 65 5.43 -8.79 -13.24
N GLY A 66 4.27 -9.00 -12.62
CA GLY A 66 3.80 -8.20 -11.51
C GLY A 66 4.70 -8.37 -10.28
N THR A 67 5.60 -7.41 -10.07
CA THR A 67 6.53 -7.39 -8.92
C THR A 67 6.25 -6.22 -7.99
N SER A 68 5.27 -5.37 -8.31
CA SER A 68 4.91 -4.21 -7.50
C SER A 68 4.12 -4.61 -6.25
N GLY A 69 4.25 -3.80 -5.19
CA GLY A 69 3.45 -4.00 -3.98
C GLY A 69 1.95 -3.89 -4.24
N MET A 70 1.54 -3.08 -5.21
CA MET A 70 0.16 -2.91 -5.62
C MET A 70 -0.40 -4.20 -6.27
N TYR A 71 0.39 -4.85 -7.12
CA TYR A 71 0.01 -6.13 -7.74
C TYR A 71 -0.20 -7.24 -6.70
N PHE A 72 0.76 -7.40 -5.77
CA PHE A 72 0.65 -8.44 -4.72
C PHE A 72 -0.56 -8.20 -3.80
N LEU A 73 -0.79 -6.96 -3.40
CA LEU A 73 -1.96 -6.61 -2.61
C LEU A 73 -3.26 -6.86 -3.38
N ALA A 74 -3.36 -6.40 -4.63
CA ALA A 74 -4.56 -6.59 -5.43
C ALA A 74 -4.89 -8.07 -5.60
N LYS A 75 -3.88 -8.92 -5.81
CA LYS A 75 -4.05 -10.37 -5.89
C LYS A 75 -4.52 -10.98 -4.57
N GLU A 76 -3.93 -10.58 -3.44
CA GLU A 76 -4.34 -11.03 -2.11
C GLU A 76 -5.77 -10.57 -1.77
N CYS A 77 -6.15 -9.36 -2.20
CA CYS A 77 -7.52 -8.86 -2.09
C CYS A 77 -8.51 -9.66 -2.94
N ILE A 78 -8.15 -10.05 -4.15
CA ILE A 78 -8.96 -10.92 -5.01
C ILE A 78 -9.20 -12.27 -4.33
N ASP A 79 -8.16 -12.88 -3.78
CA ASP A 79 -8.26 -14.16 -3.08
C ASP A 79 -9.11 -14.04 -1.81
N SER A 80 -8.99 -12.93 -1.06
CA SER A 80 -9.81 -12.63 0.12
C SER A 80 -11.30 -12.48 -0.25
N ILE A 81 -11.62 -11.75 -1.31
CA ILE A 81 -13.00 -11.59 -1.77
C ILE A 81 -13.59 -12.94 -2.19
N LYS A 82 -12.83 -13.77 -2.92
CA LYS A 82 -13.27 -15.10 -3.33
C LYS A 82 -13.50 -16.05 -2.14
N ALA A 83 -12.71 -15.92 -1.08
CA ALA A 83 -12.79 -16.77 0.10
C ALA A 83 -13.86 -16.32 1.11
N SER A 84 -13.97 -15.03 1.38
CA SER A 84 -14.78 -14.45 2.46
C SER A 84 -15.82 -13.42 2.00
N GLY A 85 -15.76 -13.00 0.74
CA GLY A 85 -16.58 -11.91 0.21
C GLY A 85 -16.09 -10.51 0.64
N MET A 86 -15.01 -10.42 1.42
CA MET A 86 -14.50 -9.17 1.98
C MET A 86 -13.09 -8.83 1.52
N LEU A 87 -12.88 -7.58 1.09
CA LEU A 87 -11.61 -6.98 0.74
C LEU A 87 -10.75 -6.67 1.97
N SER A 88 -11.40 -6.22 3.03
CA SER A 88 -10.75 -5.71 4.25
C SER A 88 -9.86 -6.75 4.95
N GLY A 89 -10.14 -8.04 4.78
CA GLY A 89 -9.34 -9.12 5.35
C GLY A 89 -7.89 -9.13 4.88
N ALA A 90 -7.66 -8.95 3.58
CA ALA A 90 -6.32 -8.88 3.00
C ALA A 90 -5.59 -7.59 3.40
N LEU A 91 -6.32 -6.48 3.51
CA LEU A 91 -5.72 -5.18 3.85
C LEU A 91 -5.08 -5.15 5.25
N LEU A 92 -5.57 -5.94 6.21
CA LEU A 92 -5.03 -5.99 7.58
C LEU A 92 -3.53 -6.31 7.64
N THR A 93 -3.01 -7.04 6.65
CA THR A 93 -1.59 -7.40 6.59
C THR A 93 -0.71 -6.34 5.92
N TRP A 94 -1.30 -5.42 5.17
CA TRP A 94 -0.59 -4.44 4.34
C TRP A 94 -0.67 -3.01 4.84
N VAL A 95 -1.74 -2.67 5.56
CA VAL A 95 -1.99 -1.30 6.01
C VAL A 95 -2.18 -1.25 7.52
N PRO A 96 -2.04 -0.05 8.13
CA PRO A 96 -2.34 0.12 9.54
C PRO A 96 -3.78 -0.32 9.88
N PRO A 97 -4.01 -0.89 11.06
CA PRO A 97 -5.33 -1.42 11.45
C PRO A 97 -6.43 -0.36 11.44
N GLU A 98 -6.10 0.90 11.64
CA GLU A 98 -7.04 2.03 11.54
C GLU A 98 -7.62 2.16 10.13
N GLU A 99 -6.77 2.08 9.11
CA GLU A 99 -7.17 2.18 7.70
C GLU A 99 -8.02 0.98 7.29
N ALA A 100 -7.57 -0.23 7.64
CA ALA A 100 -8.30 -1.47 7.36
C ALA A 100 -9.68 -1.49 8.02
N THR A 101 -9.81 -0.99 9.25
CA THR A 101 -11.08 -0.88 9.97
C THR A 101 -12.04 0.09 9.30
N LEU A 102 -11.55 1.24 8.83
CA LEU A 102 -12.38 2.20 8.10
C LEU A 102 -12.94 1.60 6.80
N ILE A 103 -12.10 0.89 6.06
CA ILE A 103 -12.50 0.23 4.81
C ILE A 103 -13.51 -0.88 5.11
N ARG A 104 -13.28 -1.68 6.15
CA ARG A 104 -14.21 -2.72 6.59
C ARG A 104 -15.59 -2.17 6.94
N ASN A 105 -15.64 -1.09 7.71
CA ASN A 105 -16.89 -0.42 8.05
C ASN A 105 -17.63 0.08 6.79
N GLY A 106 -16.90 0.58 5.79
CA GLY A 106 -17.47 0.98 4.50
C GLY A 106 -18.00 -0.22 3.71
N GLU A 107 -17.26 -1.33 3.73
CA GLU A 107 -17.64 -2.58 3.08
C GLU A 107 -18.93 -3.17 3.69
N GLU A 108 -19.01 -3.26 5.01
CA GLU A 108 -20.19 -3.74 5.75
C GLU A 108 -21.44 -2.88 5.51
N ARG A 109 -21.26 -1.58 5.23
CA ARG A 109 -22.34 -0.64 4.90
C ARG A 109 -22.68 -0.55 3.41
N GLY A 110 -21.95 -1.27 2.56
CA GLY A 110 -22.11 -1.19 1.10
C GLY A 110 -21.58 0.13 0.49
N ASN A 111 -20.79 0.89 1.22
CA ASN A 111 -20.23 2.18 0.78
C ASN A 111 -18.68 2.17 0.78
N ILE A 112 -18.13 1.16 0.13
CA ILE A 112 -16.67 0.93 0.09
C ILE A 112 -15.92 2.04 -0.66
N ALA A 113 -16.50 2.60 -1.72
CA ALA A 113 -15.87 3.66 -2.50
C ALA A 113 -15.58 4.90 -1.65
N ASP A 114 -16.56 5.38 -0.88
CA ASP A 114 -16.38 6.54 -0.02
C ASP A 114 -15.42 6.25 1.13
N ALA A 115 -15.42 5.03 1.68
CA ALA A 115 -14.45 4.63 2.70
C ALA A 115 -13.02 4.67 2.16
N LEU A 116 -12.77 4.17 0.95
CA LEU A 116 -11.47 4.23 0.28
C LEU A 116 -10.99 5.68 0.08
N PHE A 117 -11.87 6.56 -0.41
CA PHE A 117 -11.55 7.98 -0.56
C PHE A 117 -11.29 8.68 0.78
N GLN A 118 -12.05 8.33 1.82
CA GLN A 118 -11.84 8.88 3.17
C GLN A 118 -10.47 8.49 3.71
N VAL A 119 -10.09 7.22 3.57
CA VAL A 119 -8.76 6.74 3.97
C VAL A 119 -7.67 7.45 3.15
N ALA A 120 -7.82 7.56 1.84
CA ALA A 120 -6.87 8.27 0.98
C ALA A 120 -6.65 9.73 1.44
N ARG A 121 -7.71 10.45 1.74
CA ARG A 121 -7.65 11.83 2.27
C ARG A 121 -6.93 11.91 3.61
N THR A 122 -7.23 10.98 4.52
CA THR A 122 -6.58 10.93 5.84
C THR A 122 -5.08 10.69 5.71
N VAL A 123 -4.66 9.77 4.84
CA VAL A 123 -3.25 9.48 4.59
C VAL A 123 -2.54 10.68 3.95
N LYS A 124 -3.17 11.37 2.99
CA LYS A 124 -2.64 12.60 2.38
C LYS A 124 -2.44 13.69 3.42
N ALA A 125 -3.45 13.97 4.22
CA ALA A 125 -3.37 15.00 5.27
C ALA A 125 -2.25 14.71 6.28
N ARG A 126 -2.10 13.46 6.72
CA ARG A 126 -0.99 13.05 7.60
C ARG A 126 0.38 13.29 6.96
N ARG A 127 0.54 13.01 5.66
CA ARG A 127 1.81 13.24 4.94
C ARG A 127 2.15 14.72 4.83
N GLU A 128 1.18 15.56 4.52
CA GLU A 128 1.35 17.02 4.43
C GLU A 128 1.78 17.62 5.77
N MET A 129 1.16 17.20 6.87
CA MET A 129 1.55 17.64 8.22
C MET A 129 2.99 17.24 8.55
N THR A 130 3.39 16.02 8.24
CA THR A 130 4.74 15.52 8.54
C THR A 130 5.81 16.26 7.73
N SER A 131 5.57 16.54 6.46
CA SER A 131 6.50 17.28 5.60
C SER A 131 6.72 18.73 6.08
N SER A 132 5.66 19.38 6.53
CA SER A 132 5.72 20.75 7.07
C SER A 132 6.51 20.81 8.36
N LEU A 133 6.39 19.82 9.25
CA LEU A 133 7.15 19.76 10.51
C LEU A 133 8.65 19.56 10.26
N ILE A 134 9.03 18.74 9.28
CA ILE A 134 10.44 18.52 8.93
C ILE A 134 11.06 19.82 8.43
N ALA A 135 10.37 20.58 7.59
CA ALA A 135 10.87 21.86 7.07
C ALA A 135 11.09 22.89 8.18
N VAL A 136 10.20 22.96 9.17
CA VAL A 136 10.33 23.86 10.31
C VAL A 136 11.50 23.46 11.24
N CYS A 137 11.75 22.17 11.42
CA CYS A 137 12.87 21.69 12.25
C CYS A 137 14.23 21.82 11.56
N LEU A 138 14.27 21.80 10.23
CA LEU A 138 15.53 21.89 9.48
C LEU A 138 16.20 23.26 9.63
N TYR A 139 15.40 24.34 9.70
CA TYR A 139 15.90 25.71 9.82
C TYR A 139 16.73 25.97 11.07
N PRO A 140 16.26 25.68 12.31
CA PRO A 140 17.06 25.86 13.51
C PRO A 140 18.31 24.96 13.55
N LEU A 141 18.25 23.78 12.94
CA LEU A 141 19.38 22.85 12.89
C LEU A 141 20.49 23.38 11.97
N LEU A 142 20.12 24.05 10.87
CA LEU A 142 21.03 24.71 9.96
C LEU A 142 21.69 25.93 10.61
N LEU A 143 20.93 26.74 11.35
CA LEU A 143 21.47 27.87 12.12
C LEU A 143 22.45 27.42 13.20
N LEU A 144 22.13 26.35 13.92
CA LEU A 144 23.00 25.77 14.95
C LEU A 144 24.33 25.28 14.35
N SER A 145 24.26 24.60 13.20
CA SER A 145 25.46 24.15 12.49
C SER A 145 26.34 25.31 12.04
N LEU A 146 25.73 26.38 11.55
CA LEU A 146 26.44 27.58 11.12
C LEU A 146 27.14 28.30 12.31
N CYS A 147 26.47 28.37 13.46
CA CYS A 147 27.05 28.91 14.69
C CYS A 147 28.26 28.11 15.18
N VAL A 148 28.16 26.77 15.12
CA VAL A 148 29.27 25.88 15.51
C VAL A 148 30.47 26.05 14.59
N VAL A 149 30.25 26.18 13.29
CA VAL A 149 31.32 26.39 12.29
C VAL A 149 31.99 27.77 12.48
N ASN A 150 31.23 28.82 12.85
CA ASN A 150 31.82 30.15 13.11
C ASN A 150 32.58 30.25 14.43
N MET A 151 32.35 29.33 15.35
CA MET A 151 32.98 29.35 16.69
C MET A 151 34.28 28.53 16.74
N TYR A 152 34.60 27.79 15.67
CA TYR A 152 35.78 26.96 15.49
C TYR A 152 36.75 27.56 14.48
#